data_a5639dd32c6c805da23d1241a95adbf1
#
_entry.id   a5639dd32c6c805da23d1241a95adbf1
#
_cell.length_a   1.000
_cell.length_b   1.000
_cell.length_c   1.000
_cell.angle_alpha   90.00
_cell.angle_beta   90.00
_cell.angle_gamma   90.00
#
_symmetry.space_group_name_H-M   'P 1'
#
loop_
_entity.id
_entity.type
_entity.pdbx_description
1 polymer ?
#
loop_
_entity_poly.entity_id
_entity_poly.type
_entity_poly.pdbx_seq_one_letter_code
_entity_poly.pdbx_strand_id
1 'polypeptide(L)'
;MKKIAVDAMGGDNAPQALVEGVNQAIRDFSDIEIVLYGDEAKIKNYLTATERVSIVHTEEKIDSDDEPTRAIRRKKQASMVLAAKDVKTGDVDAMLSAGNTGALLAAGFFIVGRIKGVERPGLMSTLPTVDGRGYDMMDLGANAENTPEHLHQYAVMGSYYAENVRGIQKPRVGLLNNGTEASKGDPLRKETYQLLSEDESIHFIGNVEARDLMDGVADVVVADGFTGKAVLKTMEGTAFGILKQLKQAIATGNWKAKLGAFLLKDRLKSLKQTLDFSDVGGAVLFGLQAPVVKTHGSSDAKAVYSTIRQIRTMLETDVVGKSVKELSKEE
;
A
#
# COMPACT_ATOMS: atom_id res chain seq x y z
N MET A 1 5.62 21.92 -9.23
CA MET A 1 5.04 20.61 -9.55
C MET A 1 5.58 19.58 -8.58
N LYS A 2 4.79 18.55 -8.25
CA LYS A 2 5.25 17.43 -7.41
C LYS A 2 5.99 16.41 -8.26
N LYS A 3 7.16 15.94 -7.80
CA LYS A 3 7.98 14.99 -8.53
C LYS A 3 7.87 13.60 -7.91
N ILE A 4 7.56 12.59 -8.71
CA ILE A 4 7.40 11.21 -8.26
C ILE A 4 8.46 10.33 -8.94
N ALA A 5 9.28 9.66 -8.14
CA ALA A 5 10.22 8.64 -8.62
C ALA A 5 9.49 7.32 -8.88
N VAL A 6 9.75 6.70 -10.01
CA VAL A 6 9.22 5.38 -10.36
C VAL A 6 10.38 4.43 -10.65
N ASP A 7 10.52 3.39 -9.82
CA ASP A 7 11.41 2.26 -10.09
C ASP A 7 10.87 1.47 -11.28
N ALA A 8 11.32 1.82 -12.47
CA ALA A 8 10.81 1.26 -13.72
C ALA A 8 11.24 -0.20 -13.97
N MET A 9 12.18 -0.74 -13.18
CA MET A 9 12.72 -2.10 -13.36
C MET A 9 12.20 -3.08 -12.31
N GLY A 10 11.37 -2.62 -11.36
CA GLY A 10 10.79 -3.45 -10.32
C GLY A 10 9.48 -4.12 -10.74
N GLY A 11 9.32 -5.41 -10.41
CA GLY A 11 8.11 -6.18 -10.67
C GLY A 11 8.17 -7.07 -11.92
N ASP A 12 7.16 -7.95 -12.04
CA ASP A 12 7.13 -9.02 -13.05
C ASP A 12 6.86 -8.47 -14.47
N ASN A 13 6.11 -7.35 -14.55
CA ASN A 13 5.70 -6.69 -15.78
C ASN A 13 6.53 -5.44 -16.10
N ALA A 14 7.69 -5.29 -15.46
CA ALA A 14 8.61 -4.19 -15.70
C ALA A 14 9.40 -4.35 -17.03
N PRO A 15 9.69 -3.26 -17.74
CA PRO A 15 9.29 -1.89 -17.46
C PRO A 15 7.90 -1.53 -18.03
N GLN A 16 7.30 -2.40 -18.88
CA GLN A 16 6.12 -2.07 -19.67
C GLN A 16 4.98 -1.51 -18.81
N ALA A 17 4.49 -2.25 -17.82
CA ALA A 17 3.35 -1.84 -17.02
C ALA A 17 3.61 -0.53 -16.26
N LEU A 18 4.86 -0.33 -15.77
CA LEU A 18 5.26 0.88 -15.05
C LEU A 18 5.18 2.09 -16.00
N VAL A 19 5.77 1.97 -17.18
CA VAL A 19 5.84 3.06 -18.17
C VAL A 19 4.46 3.38 -18.76
N GLU A 20 3.64 2.37 -19.07
CA GLU A 20 2.27 2.57 -19.56
C GLU A 20 1.38 3.27 -18.52
N GLY A 21 1.51 2.90 -17.23
CA GLY A 21 0.81 3.58 -16.13
C GLY A 21 1.26 5.03 -15.96
N VAL A 22 2.56 5.30 -16.11
CA VAL A 22 3.12 6.66 -16.14
C VAL A 22 2.58 7.47 -17.31
N ASN A 23 2.55 6.92 -18.54
CA ASN A 23 1.96 7.60 -19.71
C ASN A 23 0.52 8.04 -19.44
N GLN A 24 -0.28 7.18 -18.79
CA GLN A 24 -1.66 7.52 -18.44
C GLN A 24 -1.71 8.62 -17.38
N ALA A 25 -0.91 8.53 -16.32
CA ALA A 25 -0.88 9.52 -15.25
C ALA A 25 -0.47 10.91 -15.76
N ILE A 26 0.53 10.99 -16.64
CA ILE A 26 0.98 12.27 -17.24
C ILE A 26 -0.09 12.90 -18.16
N ARG A 27 -0.90 12.10 -18.83
CA ARG A 27 -2.04 12.62 -19.62
C ARG A 27 -3.12 13.21 -18.73
N ASP A 28 -3.44 12.55 -17.62
CA ASP A 28 -4.58 12.89 -16.79
C ASP A 28 -4.25 13.97 -15.72
N PHE A 29 -2.99 14.04 -15.26
CA PHE A 29 -2.56 14.96 -14.21
C PHE A 29 -1.53 15.97 -14.76
N SER A 30 -1.85 17.26 -14.67
CA SER A 30 -0.98 18.35 -15.17
C SER A 30 0.00 18.90 -14.13
N ASP A 31 -0.15 18.51 -12.86
CA ASP A 31 0.53 19.07 -11.70
C ASP A 31 1.67 18.18 -11.16
N ILE A 32 1.94 17.04 -11.82
CA ILE A 32 3.03 16.13 -11.48
C ILE A 32 4.11 16.05 -12.56
N GLU A 33 5.32 15.75 -12.12
CA GLU A 33 6.46 15.31 -12.93
C GLU A 33 6.86 13.90 -12.48
N ILE A 34 7.34 13.07 -13.41
CA ILE A 34 7.79 11.72 -13.11
C ILE A 34 9.23 11.52 -13.52
N VAL A 35 10.01 10.92 -12.63
CA VAL A 35 11.37 10.46 -12.89
C VAL A 35 11.39 8.95 -12.93
N LEU A 36 11.68 8.38 -14.09
CA LEU A 36 11.79 6.92 -14.31
C LEU A 36 13.22 6.48 -14.08
N TYR A 37 13.43 5.53 -13.19
CA TYR A 37 14.75 4.95 -12.89
C TYR A 37 14.87 3.58 -13.53
N GLY A 38 15.83 3.38 -14.44
CA GLY A 38 16.04 2.09 -15.08
C GLY A 38 16.74 2.15 -16.44
N ASP A 39 16.72 1.05 -17.14
CA ASP A 39 17.30 0.90 -18.48
C ASP A 39 16.57 1.80 -19.49
N GLU A 40 17.23 2.88 -19.89
CA GLU A 40 16.65 3.89 -20.76
C GLU A 40 16.18 3.32 -22.10
N ALA A 41 16.92 2.38 -22.67
CA ALA A 41 16.56 1.75 -23.95
C ALA A 41 15.27 0.95 -23.82
N LYS A 42 15.12 0.18 -22.73
CA LYS A 42 13.90 -0.58 -22.45
C LYS A 42 12.71 0.32 -22.13
N ILE A 43 12.92 1.39 -21.34
CA ILE A 43 11.88 2.37 -21.00
C ILE A 43 11.35 3.06 -22.26
N LYS A 44 12.22 3.51 -23.16
CA LYS A 44 11.86 4.22 -24.39
C LYS A 44 10.99 3.40 -25.34
N ASN A 45 11.01 2.08 -25.26
CA ASN A 45 10.13 1.21 -26.07
C ASN A 45 8.64 1.40 -25.73
N TYR A 46 8.31 1.88 -24.53
CA TYR A 46 6.94 2.01 -24.03
C TYR A 46 6.56 3.46 -23.69
N LEU A 47 7.56 4.35 -23.59
CA LEU A 47 7.32 5.74 -23.20
C LEU A 47 6.77 6.54 -24.38
N THR A 48 5.55 7.05 -24.22
CA THR A 48 4.89 7.93 -25.19
C THR A 48 4.80 9.38 -24.73
N ALA A 49 4.91 9.64 -23.42
CA ALA A 49 4.94 10.98 -22.86
C ALA A 49 6.26 11.66 -23.21
N THR A 50 6.19 12.89 -23.75
CA THR A 50 7.36 13.68 -24.16
C THR A 50 7.66 14.83 -23.19
N GLU A 51 6.72 15.17 -22.33
CA GLU A 51 6.81 16.27 -21.37
C GLU A 51 6.64 15.76 -19.94
N ARG A 52 7.26 16.42 -18.98
CA ARG A 52 7.15 16.14 -17.54
C ARG A 52 7.57 14.71 -17.14
N VAL A 53 8.34 14.04 -17.99
CA VAL A 53 8.96 12.74 -17.71
C VAL A 53 10.45 12.83 -18.01
N SER A 54 11.27 12.43 -17.06
CA SER A 54 12.72 12.29 -17.22
C SER A 54 13.15 10.86 -16.88
N ILE A 55 14.33 10.46 -17.36
CA ILE A 55 14.88 9.13 -17.14
C ILE A 55 16.24 9.26 -16.47
N VAL A 56 16.43 8.57 -15.35
CA VAL A 56 17.73 8.30 -14.73
C VAL A 56 18.15 6.91 -15.16
N HIS A 57 19.11 6.84 -16.06
CA HIS A 57 19.57 5.59 -16.64
C HIS A 57 20.33 4.73 -15.63
N THR A 58 19.95 3.47 -15.53
CA THR A 58 20.69 2.40 -14.85
C THR A 58 20.29 1.03 -15.37
N GLU A 59 21.26 0.13 -15.50
CA GLU A 59 21.01 -1.28 -15.84
C GLU A 59 20.87 -2.16 -14.59
N GLU A 60 21.32 -1.66 -13.42
CA GLU A 60 21.28 -2.42 -12.18
C GLU A 60 19.89 -2.40 -11.57
N LYS A 61 19.40 -3.58 -11.15
CA LYS A 61 18.13 -3.75 -10.45
C LYS A 61 18.25 -4.69 -9.26
N ILE A 62 17.29 -4.62 -8.37
CA ILE A 62 17.12 -5.59 -7.28
C ILE A 62 16.13 -6.65 -7.77
N ASP A 63 16.53 -7.91 -7.74
CA ASP A 63 15.73 -9.05 -8.13
C ASP A 63 14.84 -9.54 -6.97
N SER A 64 13.80 -10.34 -7.28
CA SER A 64 12.82 -10.80 -6.29
C SER A 64 13.40 -11.72 -5.23
N ASP A 65 14.47 -12.44 -5.55
CA ASP A 65 15.20 -13.40 -4.71
C ASP A 65 16.41 -12.81 -4.00
N ASP A 66 16.74 -11.54 -4.27
CA ASP A 66 17.81 -10.84 -3.55
C ASP A 66 17.48 -10.72 -2.04
N GLU A 67 18.50 -10.96 -1.19
CA GLU A 67 18.36 -10.65 0.23
C GLU A 67 18.25 -9.13 0.43
N PRO A 68 17.16 -8.64 1.04
CA PRO A 68 16.77 -7.22 1.02
C PRO A 68 17.86 -6.25 1.50
N THR A 69 18.34 -6.46 2.72
CA THR A 69 19.31 -5.53 3.36
C THR A 69 20.65 -5.54 2.65
N ARG A 70 21.08 -6.72 2.19
CA ARG A 70 22.33 -6.87 1.44
C ARG A 70 22.22 -6.24 0.05
N ALA A 71 21.06 -6.39 -0.62
CA ALA A 71 20.82 -5.84 -1.93
C ALA A 71 20.96 -4.32 -1.93
N ILE A 72 20.27 -3.60 -1.03
CA ILE A 72 20.35 -2.13 -0.96
C ILE A 72 21.75 -1.61 -0.59
N ARG A 73 22.54 -2.41 0.13
CA ARG A 73 23.92 -2.04 0.49
C ARG A 73 24.92 -2.25 -0.64
N ARG A 74 24.73 -3.29 -1.47
CA ARG A 74 25.68 -3.69 -2.53
C ARG A 74 25.30 -3.12 -3.89
N LYS A 75 24.02 -3.19 -4.27
CA LYS A 75 23.51 -2.71 -5.56
C LYS A 75 23.18 -1.21 -5.48
N LYS A 76 24.23 -0.40 -5.32
CA LYS A 76 24.08 1.06 -5.09
C LYS A 76 23.57 1.85 -6.29
N GLN A 77 23.65 1.26 -7.47
CA GLN A 77 23.15 1.83 -8.72
C GLN A 77 21.79 1.22 -9.12
N ALA A 78 21.22 0.30 -8.31
CA ALA A 78 19.91 -0.25 -8.62
C ALA A 78 18.84 0.83 -8.68
N SER A 79 17.92 0.70 -9.63
CA SER A 79 16.83 1.66 -9.89
C SER A 79 16.07 2.07 -8.62
N MET A 80 15.70 1.11 -7.78
CA MET A 80 15.04 1.34 -6.49
C MET A 80 15.92 2.15 -5.53
N VAL A 81 17.23 1.89 -5.49
CA VAL A 81 18.18 2.56 -4.58
C VAL A 81 18.43 3.99 -5.01
N LEU A 82 18.56 4.25 -6.31
CA LEU A 82 18.69 5.59 -6.86
C LEU A 82 17.44 6.42 -6.57
N ALA A 83 16.25 5.85 -6.84
CA ALA A 83 14.98 6.51 -6.52
C ALA A 83 14.87 6.88 -5.03
N ALA A 84 15.24 5.96 -4.12
CA ALA A 84 15.22 6.24 -2.68
C ALA A 84 16.23 7.32 -2.26
N LYS A 85 17.39 7.43 -2.91
CA LYS A 85 18.37 8.48 -2.65
C LYS A 85 17.85 9.86 -3.07
N ASP A 86 17.22 9.95 -4.24
CA ASP A 86 16.70 11.22 -4.73
C ASP A 86 15.49 11.69 -3.91
N VAL A 87 14.70 10.74 -3.32
CA VAL A 87 13.72 11.06 -2.28
C VAL A 87 14.42 11.64 -1.04
N LYS A 88 15.52 11.02 -0.59
CA LYS A 88 16.26 11.49 0.60
C LYS A 88 16.86 12.87 0.43
N THR A 89 17.37 13.21 -0.75
CA THR A 89 17.95 14.53 -1.06
C THR A 89 16.90 15.60 -1.34
N GLY A 90 15.63 15.21 -1.56
CA GLY A 90 14.54 16.11 -1.92
C GLY A 90 14.51 16.48 -3.41
N ASP A 91 15.27 15.76 -4.26
CA ASP A 91 15.21 15.92 -5.71
C ASP A 91 13.89 15.42 -6.29
N VAL A 92 13.24 14.48 -5.58
CA VAL A 92 11.87 14.01 -5.82
C VAL A 92 11.09 13.93 -4.50
N ASP A 93 9.76 14.08 -4.55
CA ASP A 93 8.89 14.20 -3.37
C ASP A 93 8.41 12.84 -2.83
N ALA A 94 8.40 11.80 -3.65
CA ALA A 94 7.89 10.46 -3.32
C ALA A 94 8.45 9.39 -4.25
N MET A 95 8.31 8.11 -3.88
CA MET A 95 8.66 7.01 -4.77
C MET A 95 7.64 5.89 -4.82
N LEU A 96 7.60 5.22 -5.99
CA LEU A 96 6.83 4.03 -6.31
C LEU A 96 7.77 2.89 -6.74
N SER A 97 7.55 1.69 -6.25
CA SER A 97 8.19 0.48 -6.78
C SER A 97 7.24 -0.72 -6.77
N ALA A 98 7.31 -1.55 -7.80
CA ALA A 98 6.68 -2.87 -7.86
C ALA A 98 7.67 -4.01 -7.50
N GLY A 99 8.94 -3.68 -7.20
CA GLY A 99 10.02 -4.63 -6.94
C GLY A 99 9.92 -5.38 -5.61
N ASN A 100 11.04 -5.96 -5.17
CA ASN A 100 11.16 -6.73 -3.93
C ASN A 100 10.69 -5.91 -2.71
N THR A 101 9.64 -6.40 -2.03
CA THR A 101 9.02 -5.69 -0.90
C THR A 101 9.99 -5.48 0.26
N GLY A 102 10.77 -6.49 0.61
CA GLY A 102 11.76 -6.38 1.69
C GLY A 102 12.85 -5.35 1.37
N ALA A 103 13.30 -5.29 0.12
CA ALA A 103 14.28 -4.31 -0.33
C ALA A 103 13.69 -2.89 -0.31
N LEU A 104 12.44 -2.70 -0.70
CA LEU A 104 11.77 -1.40 -0.62
C LEU A 104 11.58 -0.95 0.84
N LEU A 105 11.17 -1.86 1.73
CA LEU A 105 11.10 -1.58 3.18
C LEU A 105 12.47 -1.16 3.72
N ALA A 106 13.53 -1.90 3.37
CA ALA A 106 14.88 -1.58 3.78
C ALA A 106 15.38 -0.24 3.18
N ALA A 107 15.09 0.05 1.91
CA ALA A 107 15.43 1.32 1.27
C ALA A 107 14.67 2.50 1.94
N GLY A 108 13.38 2.33 2.21
CA GLY A 108 12.60 3.30 2.97
C GLY A 108 13.20 3.58 4.34
N PHE A 109 13.51 2.53 5.10
CA PHE A 109 14.05 2.66 6.44
C PHE A 109 15.46 3.24 6.49
N PHE A 110 16.38 2.72 5.67
CA PHE A 110 17.81 3.05 5.77
C PHE A 110 18.25 4.21 4.86
N ILE A 111 17.53 4.48 3.77
CA ILE A 111 17.91 5.54 2.83
C ILE A 111 16.99 6.74 2.99
N VAL A 112 15.66 6.59 2.79
CA VAL A 112 14.70 7.70 2.93
C VAL A 112 14.69 8.23 4.37
N GLY A 113 14.60 7.34 5.34
CA GLY A 113 14.64 7.65 6.77
C GLY A 113 13.25 7.80 7.38
N ARG A 114 13.22 7.64 8.72
CA ARG A 114 11.99 7.69 9.52
C ARG A 114 11.62 9.12 9.91
N ILE A 115 10.34 9.36 10.13
CA ILE A 115 9.85 10.51 10.88
C ILE A 115 10.44 10.47 12.30
N LYS A 116 10.85 11.62 12.84
CA LYS A 116 11.29 11.73 14.24
C LYS A 116 10.13 11.32 15.15
N GLY A 117 10.39 10.50 16.15
CA GLY A 117 9.36 9.95 17.05
C GLY A 117 8.74 8.63 16.54
N VAL A 118 8.81 8.27 15.25
CA VAL A 118 8.35 6.97 14.77
C VAL A 118 9.43 5.92 14.95
N GLU A 119 9.16 4.93 15.79
CA GLU A 119 10.11 3.85 16.05
C GLU A 119 10.14 2.82 14.92
N ARG A 120 8.98 2.42 14.43
CA ARG A 120 8.80 1.39 13.41
C ARG A 120 7.85 1.85 12.32
N PRO A 121 8.32 2.14 11.11
CA PRO A 121 7.44 2.32 9.97
C PRO A 121 6.60 1.07 9.73
N GLY A 122 5.32 1.23 9.39
CA GLY A 122 4.40 0.14 9.10
C GLY A 122 3.95 0.15 7.65
N LEU A 123 3.59 -1.01 7.13
CA LEU A 123 3.03 -1.16 5.78
C LEU A 123 1.50 -1.13 5.86
N MET A 124 0.89 -0.16 5.20
CA MET A 124 -0.56 0.03 5.17
C MET A 124 -1.11 -0.15 3.76
N SER A 125 -2.27 -0.78 3.64
CA SER A 125 -3.04 -0.81 2.39
C SER A 125 -4.52 -0.68 2.67
N THR A 126 -5.24 -0.08 1.73
CA THR A 126 -6.71 -0.09 1.76
C THR A 126 -7.19 -1.43 1.23
N LEU A 127 -7.95 -2.15 2.04
CA LEU A 127 -8.53 -3.46 1.73
C LEU A 127 -10.02 -3.32 1.41
N PRO A 128 -10.59 -4.20 0.58
CA PRO A 128 -11.97 -4.07 0.14
C PRO A 128 -12.98 -4.39 1.26
N THR A 129 -14.14 -3.75 1.17
CA THR A 129 -15.37 -4.10 1.89
C THR A 129 -16.46 -4.46 0.91
N VAL A 130 -17.51 -5.14 1.38
CA VAL A 130 -18.65 -5.54 0.54
C VAL A 130 -19.37 -4.33 -0.04
N ASP A 131 -19.41 -3.21 0.67
CA ASP A 131 -20.00 -1.94 0.22
C ASP A 131 -19.10 -1.11 -0.69
N GLY A 132 -17.87 -1.55 -0.92
CA GLY A 132 -16.90 -0.92 -1.82
C GLY A 132 -16.17 0.30 -1.23
N ARG A 133 -16.42 0.70 0.02
CA ARG A 133 -15.72 1.81 0.67
C ARG A 133 -14.28 1.48 1.03
N GLY A 134 -14.01 0.22 1.38
CA GLY A 134 -12.74 -0.25 1.87
C GLY A 134 -12.42 0.22 3.29
N TYR A 135 -11.39 -0.37 3.89
CA TYR A 135 -10.80 0.05 5.16
C TYR A 135 -9.27 -0.01 5.06
N ASP A 136 -8.57 0.83 5.82
CA ASP A 136 -7.11 0.84 5.85
C ASP A 136 -6.61 -0.11 6.93
N MET A 137 -5.69 -1.01 6.60
CA MET A 137 -5.12 -1.94 7.57
C MET A 137 -3.62 -1.75 7.68
N MET A 138 -3.12 -1.68 8.92
CA MET A 138 -1.72 -1.48 9.28
C MET A 138 -1.39 -2.26 10.58
N ASP A 139 -0.32 -3.05 10.68
CA ASP A 139 0.78 -3.30 9.76
C ASP A 139 0.52 -4.57 8.93
N LEU A 140 0.79 -4.51 7.66
CA LEU A 140 0.63 -5.64 6.72
C LEU A 140 1.94 -6.41 6.47
N GLY A 141 2.85 -6.36 7.44
CA GLY A 141 4.06 -7.20 7.44
C GLY A 141 5.37 -6.48 7.18
N ALA A 142 5.48 -5.20 7.56
CA ALA A 142 6.77 -4.52 7.67
C ALA A 142 7.55 -5.00 8.92
N ASN A 143 6.85 -5.26 10.03
CA ASN A 143 7.44 -5.68 11.30
C ASN A 143 6.73 -6.94 11.82
N ALA A 144 7.51 -8.02 12.03
CA ALA A 144 6.94 -9.27 12.55
C ALA A 144 6.53 -9.14 14.03
N GLU A 145 7.28 -8.33 14.80
CA GLU A 145 7.05 -8.09 16.21
C GLU A 145 6.83 -6.58 16.44
N ASN A 146 5.85 -6.27 17.27
CA ASN A 146 5.47 -4.91 17.60
C ASN A 146 5.31 -4.75 19.12
N THR A 147 5.42 -3.50 19.60
CA THR A 147 5.03 -3.09 20.96
C THR A 147 3.67 -2.39 20.92
N PRO A 148 3.02 -2.18 22.09
CA PRO A 148 1.78 -1.41 22.15
C PRO A 148 1.91 -0.01 21.56
N GLU A 149 3.04 0.67 21.80
CA GLU A 149 3.35 2.02 21.27
C GLU A 149 3.43 2.01 19.74
N HIS A 150 3.99 0.96 19.14
CA HIS A 150 4.00 0.83 17.66
C HIS A 150 2.57 0.77 17.12
N LEU A 151 1.70 -0.05 17.74
CA LEU A 151 0.31 -0.18 17.30
C LEU A 151 -0.47 1.12 17.52
N HIS A 152 -0.20 1.84 18.62
CA HIS A 152 -0.75 3.16 18.85
C HIS A 152 -0.33 4.15 17.75
N GLN A 153 0.96 4.23 17.42
CA GLN A 153 1.44 5.08 16.32
C GLN A 153 0.79 4.70 14.97
N TYR A 154 0.54 3.42 14.72
CA TYR A 154 -0.17 2.97 13.52
C TYR A 154 -1.62 3.42 13.50
N ALA A 155 -2.30 3.44 14.64
CA ALA A 155 -3.66 3.95 14.76
C ALA A 155 -3.74 5.44 14.42
N VAL A 156 -2.84 6.23 14.99
CA VAL A 156 -2.73 7.67 14.71
C VAL A 156 -2.45 7.92 13.22
N MET A 157 -1.40 7.30 12.66
CA MET A 157 -1.03 7.47 11.26
C MET A 157 -2.12 7.00 10.29
N GLY A 158 -2.76 5.87 10.58
CA GLY A 158 -3.87 5.34 9.78
C GLY A 158 -5.10 6.25 9.81
N SER A 159 -5.43 6.82 10.98
CA SER A 159 -6.51 7.80 11.13
C SER A 159 -6.25 9.04 10.28
N TYR A 160 -5.03 9.59 10.34
CA TYR A 160 -4.62 10.72 9.49
C TYR A 160 -4.73 10.45 8.00
N TYR A 161 -4.34 9.25 7.57
CA TYR A 161 -4.47 8.86 6.18
C TYR A 161 -5.93 8.75 5.75
N ALA A 162 -6.75 8.07 6.54
CA ALA A 162 -8.18 7.91 6.25
C ALA A 162 -8.89 9.28 6.17
N GLU A 163 -8.54 10.22 7.04
CA GLU A 163 -9.10 11.57 7.04
C GLU A 163 -8.62 12.39 5.85
N ASN A 164 -7.30 12.47 5.63
CA ASN A 164 -6.72 13.44 4.69
C ASN A 164 -6.62 12.92 3.24
N VAL A 165 -6.46 11.61 3.04
CA VAL A 165 -6.33 11.00 1.71
C VAL A 165 -7.64 10.41 1.23
N ARG A 166 -8.39 9.74 2.13
CA ARG A 166 -9.69 9.14 1.80
C ARG A 166 -10.89 10.04 2.08
N GLY A 167 -10.69 11.16 2.80
CA GLY A 167 -11.75 12.13 3.10
C GLY A 167 -12.78 11.64 4.13
N ILE A 168 -12.44 10.65 4.96
CA ILE A 168 -13.33 10.10 5.98
C ILE A 168 -13.23 10.97 7.24
N GLN A 169 -14.28 11.72 7.52
CA GLN A 169 -14.32 12.53 8.74
C GLN A 169 -14.44 11.63 9.98
N LYS A 170 -13.56 11.85 10.98
CA LYS A 170 -13.53 11.11 12.22
C LYS A 170 -13.48 9.58 12.00
N PRO A 171 -12.42 9.04 11.37
CA PRO A 171 -12.32 7.63 11.01
C PRO A 171 -12.45 6.72 12.24
N ARG A 172 -13.21 5.65 12.12
CA ARG A 172 -13.37 4.63 13.16
C ARG A 172 -12.13 3.74 13.18
N VAL A 173 -11.41 3.75 14.29
CA VAL A 173 -10.18 2.95 14.49
C VAL A 173 -10.51 1.71 15.31
N GLY A 174 -10.26 0.52 14.78
CA GLY A 174 -10.43 -0.77 15.45
C GLY A 174 -9.10 -1.48 15.69
N LEU A 175 -8.95 -2.15 16.83
CA LEU A 175 -7.83 -3.03 17.12
C LEU A 175 -8.20 -4.48 16.74
N LEU A 176 -7.44 -5.08 15.83
CA LEU A 176 -7.66 -6.45 15.41
C LEU A 176 -7.41 -7.44 16.57
N ASN A 177 -8.42 -8.23 16.91
CA ASN A 177 -8.38 -9.14 18.04
C ASN A 177 -9.17 -10.43 17.74
N ASN A 178 -9.13 -11.37 18.68
CA ASN A 178 -9.85 -12.64 18.64
C ASN A 178 -11.22 -12.61 19.36
N GLY A 179 -11.72 -11.44 19.69
CA GLY A 179 -13.01 -11.15 20.32
C GLY A 179 -13.16 -9.65 20.53
N THR A 180 -14.40 -9.19 20.70
CA THR A 180 -14.72 -7.75 20.79
C THR A 180 -14.60 -7.17 22.20
N GLU A 181 -14.57 -8.02 23.25
CA GLU A 181 -14.50 -7.55 24.63
C GLU A 181 -13.10 -6.97 24.94
N ALA A 182 -13.04 -5.91 25.75
CA ALA A 182 -11.79 -5.25 26.14
C ALA A 182 -10.76 -6.17 26.82
N SER A 183 -11.23 -7.27 27.46
CA SER A 183 -10.36 -8.23 28.14
C SER A 183 -9.72 -9.28 27.22
N LYS A 184 -10.10 -9.33 25.96
CA LYS A 184 -9.61 -10.33 24.98
C LYS A 184 -8.20 -10.04 24.48
N GLY A 185 -7.60 -11.06 23.91
CA GLY A 185 -6.28 -11.00 23.29
C GLY A 185 -5.13 -11.34 24.24
N ASP A 186 -3.96 -11.31 23.65
CA ASP A 186 -2.67 -11.46 24.32
C ASP A 186 -2.25 -10.18 25.06
N PRO A 187 -1.12 -10.18 25.75
CA PRO A 187 -0.63 -8.99 26.44
C PRO A 187 -0.50 -7.76 25.53
N LEU A 188 0.06 -7.94 24.32
CA LEU A 188 0.21 -6.86 23.35
C LEU A 188 -1.13 -6.17 23.06
N ARG A 189 -2.20 -6.95 22.78
CA ARG A 189 -3.50 -6.38 22.45
C ARG A 189 -4.17 -5.70 23.64
N LYS A 190 -4.03 -6.25 24.84
CA LYS A 190 -4.60 -5.66 26.06
C LYS A 190 -3.96 -4.31 26.40
N GLU A 191 -2.64 -4.22 26.33
CA GLU A 191 -1.89 -3.00 26.56
C GLU A 191 -2.18 -1.95 25.46
N THR A 192 -2.21 -2.38 24.17
CA THR A 192 -2.59 -1.50 23.07
C THR A 192 -4.02 -0.99 23.21
N TYR A 193 -4.97 -1.85 23.62
CA TYR A 193 -6.37 -1.44 23.86
C TYR A 193 -6.44 -0.30 24.84
N GLN A 194 -5.65 -0.37 25.91
CA GLN A 194 -5.61 0.65 26.96
C GLN A 194 -5.09 1.99 26.38
N LEU A 195 -3.94 1.97 25.69
CA LEU A 195 -3.38 3.17 25.05
C LEU A 195 -4.35 3.81 24.06
N LEU A 196 -4.99 3.02 23.20
CA LEU A 196 -5.94 3.53 22.22
C LEU A 196 -7.22 4.10 22.88
N SER A 197 -7.64 3.53 24.02
CA SER A 197 -8.82 4.00 24.74
C SER A 197 -8.60 5.33 25.47
N GLU A 198 -7.35 5.64 25.82
CA GLU A 198 -6.95 6.87 26.53
C GLU A 198 -6.63 8.02 25.54
N ASP A 199 -6.44 7.73 24.25
CA ASP A 199 -6.10 8.72 23.23
C ASP A 199 -7.36 9.38 22.64
N GLU A 200 -7.61 10.63 23.02
CA GLU A 200 -8.73 11.44 22.54
C GLU A 200 -8.53 11.94 21.08
N SER A 201 -7.31 11.83 20.52
CA SER A 201 -7.00 12.30 19.16
C SER A 201 -7.57 11.38 18.08
N ILE A 202 -7.90 10.14 18.42
CA ILE A 202 -8.45 9.13 17.51
C ILE A 202 -9.87 8.72 17.93
N HIS A 203 -10.65 8.27 16.96
CA HIS A 203 -11.96 7.69 17.25
C HIS A 203 -11.85 6.17 17.41
N PHE A 204 -11.30 5.72 18.54
CA PHE A 204 -11.18 4.30 18.84
C PHE A 204 -12.56 3.69 19.14
N ILE A 205 -12.90 2.59 18.45
CA ILE A 205 -14.17 1.87 18.57
C ILE A 205 -14.04 0.54 19.30
N GLY A 206 -12.84 0.20 19.82
CA GLY A 206 -12.58 -1.05 20.51
C GLY A 206 -12.00 -2.14 19.61
N ASN A 207 -12.08 -3.39 20.08
CA ASN A 207 -11.60 -4.55 19.34
C ASN A 207 -12.55 -4.91 18.18
N VAL A 208 -11.95 -5.38 17.07
CA VAL A 208 -12.65 -5.91 15.89
C VAL A 208 -12.14 -7.30 15.52
N GLU A 209 -13.02 -8.16 15.05
CA GLU A 209 -12.65 -9.52 14.62
C GLU A 209 -12.39 -9.60 13.12
N ALA A 210 -11.46 -10.47 12.71
CA ALA A 210 -11.09 -10.63 11.31
C ALA A 210 -12.26 -11.04 10.40
N ARG A 211 -13.26 -11.76 10.91
CA ARG A 211 -14.44 -12.19 10.14
C ARG A 211 -15.33 -11.02 9.70
N ASP A 212 -15.33 -9.92 10.46
CA ASP A 212 -16.26 -8.81 10.27
C ASP A 212 -15.62 -7.65 9.44
N LEU A 213 -14.33 -7.77 9.08
CA LEU A 213 -13.59 -6.70 8.38
C LEU A 213 -14.21 -6.33 7.03
N MET A 214 -14.68 -7.32 6.27
CA MET A 214 -15.32 -7.06 4.97
C MET A 214 -16.68 -6.37 5.08
N ASP A 215 -17.29 -6.36 6.26
CA ASP A 215 -18.55 -5.64 6.52
C ASP A 215 -18.33 -4.15 6.85
N GLY A 216 -17.05 -3.70 6.88
CA GLY A 216 -16.72 -2.30 7.10
C GLY A 216 -16.98 -1.85 8.54
N VAL A 217 -16.68 -2.71 9.52
CA VAL A 217 -16.85 -2.42 10.96
C VAL A 217 -15.97 -1.27 11.44
N ALA A 218 -14.82 -1.06 10.79
CA ALA A 218 -13.91 0.04 11.06
C ALA A 218 -13.43 0.67 9.73
N ASP A 219 -12.92 1.90 9.79
CA ASP A 219 -12.31 2.59 8.64
C ASP A 219 -10.79 2.40 8.64
N VAL A 220 -10.21 2.21 9.83
CA VAL A 220 -8.80 1.87 10.07
C VAL A 220 -8.73 0.66 11.01
N VAL A 221 -7.94 -0.32 10.66
CA VAL A 221 -7.73 -1.54 11.48
C VAL A 221 -6.25 -1.69 11.79
N VAL A 222 -5.92 -1.79 13.07
CA VAL A 222 -4.55 -1.90 13.55
C VAL A 222 -4.24 -3.32 13.98
N ALA A 223 -3.10 -3.82 13.56
CA ALA A 223 -2.56 -5.14 13.94
C ALA A 223 -1.03 -5.12 13.95
N ASP A 224 -0.42 -6.09 14.62
CA ASP A 224 1.00 -6.40 14.38
C ASP A 224 1.20 -6.95 12.96
N GLY A 225 2.39 -6.76 12.40
CA GLY A 225 2.62 -7.11 10.99
C GLY A 225 2.56 -8.61 10.70
N PHE A 226 2.79 -9.49 11.67
CA PHE A 226 2.62 -10.93 11.47
C PHE A 226 1.13 -11.28 11.30
N THR A 227 0.29 -10.81 12.22
CA THR A 227 -1.16 -11.01 12.16
C THR A 227 -1.78 -10.33 10.95
N GLY A 228 -1.42 -9.06 10.69
CA GLY A 228 -1.95 -8.31 9.54
C GLY A 228 -1.61 -8.97 8.21
N LYS A 229 -0.38 -9.45 8.05
CA LYS A 229 0.01 -10.19 6.84
C LYS A 229 -0.71 -11.52 6.70
N ALA A 230 -0.92 -12.26 7.80
CA ALA A 230 -1.66 -13.52 7.79
C ALA A 230 -3.12 -13.29 7.38
N VAL A 231 -3.79 -12.27 7.93
CA VAL A 231 -5.16 -11.90 7.55
C VAL A 231 -5.22 -11.50 6.08
N LEU A 232 -4.35 -10.60 5.60
CA LEU A 232 -4.29 -10.20 4.20
C LEU A 232 -4.17 -11.41 3.27
N LYS A 233 -3.20 -12.30 3.53
CA LYS A 233 -2.95 -13.47 2.68
C LYS A 233 -4.10 -14.49 2.73
N THR A 234 -4.78 -14.61 3.87
CA THR A 234 -5.97 -15.46 3.99
C THR A 234 -7.13 -14.87 3.18
N MET A 235 -7.37 -13.56 3.26
CA MET A 235 -8.41 -12.88 2.48
C MET A 235 -8.15 -13.01 0.98
N GLU A 236 -6.94 -12.68 0.51
CA GLU A 236 -6.53 -12.83 -0.90
C GLU A 236 -6.72 -14.28 -1.39
N GLY A 237 -6.20 -15.24 -0.62
CA GLY A 237 -6.27 -16.67 -0.97
C GLY A 237 -7.69 -17.21 -1.01
N THR A 238 -8.53 -16.80 -0.07
CA THR A 238 -9.95 -17.20 0.00
C THR A 238 -10.73 -16.60 -1.17
N ALA A 239 -10.61 -15.30 -1.43
CA ALA A 239 -11.25 -14.64 -2.56
C ALA A 239 -10.86 -15.30 -3.90
N PHE A 240 -9.57 -15.51 -4.12
CA PHE A 240 -9.07 -16.19 -5.32
C PHE A 240 -9.57 -17.62 -5.43
N GLY A 241 -9.58 -18.37 -4.32
CA GLY A 241 -10.07 -19.75 -4.27
C GLY A 241 -11.56 -19.86 -4.64
N ILE A 242 -12.40 -18.99 -4.09
CA ILE A 242 -13.84 -18.93 -4.40
C ILE A 242 -14.06 -18.59 -5.88
N LEU A 243 -13.39 -17.59 -6.42
CA LEU A 243 -13.50 -17.20 -7.83
C LEU A 243 -13.04 -18.33 -8.77
N LYS A 244 -11.98 -19.05 -8.40
CA LYS A 244 -11.49 -20.23 -9.15
C LYS A 244 -12.51 -21.36 -9.15
N GLN A 245 -13.10 -21.69 -8.00
CA GLN A 245 -14.13 -22.73 -7.91
C GLN A 245 -15.39 -22.35 -8.69
N LEU A 246 -15.84 -21.10 -8.60
CA LEU A 246 -16.96 -20.59 -9.39
C LEU A 246 -16.71 -20.73 -10.90
N LYS A 247 -15.54 -20.30 -11.35
CA LYS A 247 -15.12 -20.46 -12.78
C LYS A 247 -15.12 -21.93 -13.20
N GLN A 248 -14.62 -22.82 -12.36
CA GLN A 248 -14.59 -24.25 -12.63
C GLN A 248 -16.00 -24.85 -12.71
N ALA A 249 -16.88 -24.52 -11.74
CA ALA A 249 -18.28 -24.99 -11.72
C ALA A 249 -19.04 -24.55 -13.00
N ILE A 250 -18.81 -23.34 -13.49
CA ILE A 250 -19.39 -22.85 -14.75
C ILE A 250 -18.81 -23.62 -15.95
N ALA A 251 -17.48 -23.81 -15.97
CA ALA A 251 -16.80 -24.44 -17.11
C ALA A 251 -17.19 -25.92 -17.27
N THR A 252 -17.32 -26.65 -16.16
CA THR A 252 -17.70 -28.07 -16.14
C THR A 252 -19.22 -28.30 -16.16
N GLY A 253 -20.00 -27.22 -15.97
CA GLY A 253 -21.46 -27.27 -15.96
C GLY A 253 -22.06 -27.50 -17.35
N ASN A 254 -23.31 -27.94 -17.35
CA ASN A 254 -24.10 -28.12 -18.58
C ASN A 254 -24.43 -26.75 -19.24
N TRP A 255 -25.15 -26.81 -20.39
CA TRP A 255 -25.52 -25.62 -21.12
C TRP A 255 -26.32 -24.58 -20.30
N LYS A 256 -27.15 -25.03 -19.31
CA LYS A 256 -27.90 -24.14 -18.41
C LYS A 256 -26.99 -23.35 -17.51
N ALA A 257 -25.93 -23.96 -16.97
CA ALA A 257 -24.92 -23.28 -16.15
C ALA A 257 -24.18 -22.20 -16.97
N LYS A 258 -23.82 -22.52 -18.19
CA LYS A 258 -23.16 -21.58 -19.13
C LYS A 258 -24.06 -20.41 -19.52
N LEU A 259 -25.35 -20.70 -19.77
CA LEU A 259 -26.34 -19.66 -20.05
C LEU A 259 -26.56 -18.76 -18.82
N GLY A 260 -26.70 -19.34 -17.64
CA GLY A 260 -26.82 -18.60 -16.38
C GLY A 260 -25.61 -17.67 -16.13
N ALA A 261 -24.41 -18.19 -16.34
CA ALA A 261 -23.18 -17.39 -16.21
C ALA A 261 -23.10 -16.25 -17.25
N PHE A 262 -23.58 -16.48 -18.47
CA PHE A 262 -23.65 -15.44 -19.51
C PHE A 262 -24.63 -14.33 -19.09
N LEU A 263 -25.80 -14.66 -18.57
CA LEU A 263 -26.79 -13.69 -18.09
C LEU A 263 -26.28 -12.90 -16.86
N LEU A 264 -25.42 -13.51 -16.03
CA LEU A 264 -24.84 -12.89 -14.84
C LEU A 264 -23.46 -12.26 -15.09
N LYS A 265 -22.98 -12.24 -16.34
CA LYS A 265 -21.60 -11.81 -16.68
C LYS A 265 -21.20 -10.48 -16.05
N ASP A 266 -22.06 -9.47 -16.14
CA ASP A 266 -21.76 -8.13 -15.62
C ASP A 266 -21.72 -8.10 -14.09
N ARG A 267 -22.61 -8.87 -13.43
CA ARG A 267 -22.61 -9.00 -11.97
C ARG A 267 -21.39 -9.75 -11.47
N LEU A 268 -20.97 -10.80 -12.15
CA LEU A 268 -19.75 -11.54 -11.83
C LEU A 268 -18.49 -10.69 -12.06
N LYS A 269 -18.51 -9.85 -13.08
CA LYS A 269 -17.43 -8.88 -13.33
C LYS A 269 -17.36 -7.84 -12.22
N SER A 270 -18.50 -7.29 -11.79
CA SER A 270 -18.57 -6.35 -10.66
C SER A 270 -18.07 -7.00 -9.36
N LEU A 271 -18.51 -8.23 -9.06
CA LEU A 271 -18.02 -8.98 -7.88
C LEU A 271 -16.48 -9.14 -7.90
N LYS A 272 -15.92 -9.51 -9.07
CA LYS A 272 -14.46 -9.60 -9.22
C LYS A 272 -13.79 -8.25 -8.95
N GLN A 273 -14.35 -7.15 -9.45
CA GLN A 273 -13.81 -5.80 -9.23
C GLN A 273 -13.88 -5.38 -7.75
N THR A 274 -14.97 -5.70 -7.04
CA THR A 274 -15.09 -5.43 -5.59
C THR A 274 -14.03 -6.19 -4.78
N LEU A 275 -13.64 -7.39 -5.23
CA LEU A 275 -12.61 -8.22 -4.59
C LEU A 275 -11.20 -7.96 -5.13
N ASP A 276 -11.03 -6.99 -6.03
CA ASP A 276 -9.74 -6.67 -6.62
C ASP A 276 -9.02 -5.61 -5.79
N PHE A 277 -7.98 -6.02 -5.09
CA PHE A 277 -7.15 -5.15 -4.22
C PHE A 277 -6.32 -4.13 -5.00
N SER A 278 -6.19 -4.28 -6.34
CA SER A 278 -5.28 -3.47 -7.16
C SER A 278 -5.86 -2.09 -7.57
N ASP A 279 -7.18 -1.93 -7.52
CA ASP A 279 -7.84 -0.70 -7.98
C ASP A 279 -7.70 0.49 -7.01
N VAL A 280 -7.41 0.23 -5.75
CA VAL A 280 -7.37 1.24 -4.69
C VAL A 280 -6.03 1.99 -4.63
N GLY A 281 -4.97 1.40 -5.14
CA GLY A 281 -3.60 1.92 -5.10
C GLY A 281 -2.61 0.91 -4.55
N GLY A 282 -1.43 1.38 -4.16
CA GLY A 282 -0.38 0.57 -3.56
C GLY A 282 -0.42 0.56 -2.03
N ALA A 283 0.40 -0.31 -1.43
CA ALA A 283 0.65 -0.31 0.01
C ALA A 283 1.66 0.79 0.36
N VAL A 284 1.29 1.66 1.27
CA VAL A 284 2.10 2.79 1.72
C VAL A 284 2.98 2.36 2.88
N LEU A 285 4.27 2.67 2.81
CA LEU A 285 5.18 2.54 3.94
C LEU A 285 5.08 3.82 4.79
N PHE A 286 4.27 3.76 5.84
CA PHE A 286 4.03 4.87 6.75
C PHE A 286 5.12 5.01 7.80
N GLY A 287 5.34 6.26 8.28
CA GLY A 287 6.37 6.57 9.27
C GLY A 287 7.71 6.96 8.68
N LEU A 288 7.79 7.17 7.36
CA LEU A 288 8.95 7.69 6.63
C LEU A 288 8.84 9.19 6.36
N GLN A 289 9.99 9.83 6.13
CA GLN A 289 10.10 11.28 5.84
C GLN A 289 9.43 11.70 4.52
N ALA A 290 9.14 10.75 3.62
CA ALA A 290 8.44 10.97 2.37
C ALA A 290 7.61 9.72 1.99
N PRO A 291 6.58 9.85 1.15
CA PRO A 291 5.79 8.72 0.68
C PRO A 291 6.64 7.70 -0.09
N VAL A 292 6.66 6.47 0.39
CA VAL A 292 7.22 5.30 -0.30
C VAL A 292 6.09 4.31 -0.48
N VAL A 293 5.75 4.00 -1.73
CA VAL A 293 4.57 3.19 -2.03
C VAL A 293 4.95 1.96 -2.82
N LYS A 294 4.49 0.82 -2.35
CA LYS A 294 4.67 -0.50 -2.95
C LYS A 294 3.44 -0.88 -3.76
N THR A 295 3.58 -1.05 -5.06
CA THR A 295 2.55 -1.75 -5.83
C THR A 295 2.87 -3.24 -5.96
N HIS A 296 1.90 -4.08 -6.29
CA HIS A 296 2.09 -5.54 -6.38
C HIS A 296 3.09 -5.90 -7.49
N GLY A 297 3.88 -6.97 -7.32
CA GLY A 297 4.86 -7.41 -8.32
C GLY A 297 4.24 -7.68 -9.69
N SER A 298 3.03 -8.23 -9.74
CA SER A 298 2.27 -8.51 -10.96
C SER A 298 1.37 -7.36 -11.45
N SER A 299 1.55 -6.13 -10.91
CA SER A 299 0.73 -4.97 -11.29
C SER A 299 0.74 -4.71 -12.79
N ASP A 300 -0.42 -4.37 -13.31
CA ASP A 300 -0.61 -3.84 -14.65
C ASP A 300 -0.53 -2.29 -14.67
N ALA A 301 -0.68 -1.71 -15.86
CA ALA A 301 -0.63 -0.26 -16.04
C ALA A 301 -1.72 0.48 -15.23
N LYS A 302 -2.91 -0.12 -15.04
CA LYS A 302 -4.00 0.46 -14.27
C LYS A 302 -3.65 0.56 -12.77
N ALA A 303 -3.06 -0.49 -12.22
CA ALA A 303 -2.62 -0.50 -10.81
C ALA A 303 -1.50 0.53 -10.57
N VAL A 304 -0.55 0.67 -11.50
CA VAL A 304 0.49 1.71 -11.45
C VAL A 304 -0.12 3.11 -11.50
N TYR A 305 -1.04 3.36 -12.43
CA TYR A 305 -1.77 4.62 -12.52
C TYR A 305 -2.50 4.96 -11.21
N SER A 306 -3.23 3.99 -10.65
CA SER A 306 -3.96 4.17 -9.38
C SER A 306 -3.01 4.50 -8.22
N THR A 307 -1.82 3.88 -8.19
CA THR A 307 -0.79 4.16 -7.20
C THR A 307 -0.19 5.57 -7.38
N ILE A 308 0.05 6.02 -8.60
CA ILE A 308 0.50 7.39 -8.87
C ILE A 308 -0.56 8.42 -8.42
N ARG A 309 -1.84 8.17 -8.71
CA ARG A 309 -2.96 9.00 -8.23
C ARG A 309 -2.99 9.08 -6.70
N GLN A 310 -2.81 7.95 -6.01
CA GLN A 310 -2.73 7.89 -4.54
C GLN A 310 -1.57 8.74 -4.01
N ILE A 311 -0.36 8.58 -4.57
CA ILE A 311 0.83 9.37 -4.18
C ILE A 311 0.56 10.86 -4.41
N ARG A 312 -0.01 11.25 -5.55
CA ARG A 312 -0.38 12.62 -5.84
C ARG A 312 -1.28 13.19 -4.73
N THR A 313 -2.35 12.48 -4.35
CA THR A 313 -3.24 12.89 -3.26
C THR A 313 -2.49 13.01 -1.92
N MET A 314 -1.61 12.07 -1.60
CA MET A 314 -0.78 12.13 -0.37
C MET A 314 0.11 13.38 -0.34
N LEU A 315 0.69 13.77 -1.48
CA LEU A 315 1.53 14.95 -1.61
C LEU A 315 0.71 16.25 -1.57
N GLU A 316 -0.51 16.26 -2.14
CA GLU A 316 -1.41 17.41 -2.09
C GLU A 316 -1.91 17.69 -0.67
N THR A 317 -2.24 16.64 0.07
CA THR A 317 -2.78 16.74 1.43
C THR A 317 -1.71 16.88 2.51
N ASP A 318 -0.42 16.77 2.14
CA ASP A 318 0.73 16.81 3.06
C ASP A 318 0.56 15.84 4.24
N VAL A 319 0.13 14.61 3.96
CA VAL A 319 -0.18 13.62 4.99
C VAL A 319 1.05 13.29 5.86
N VAL A 320 2.26 13.31 5.29
CA VAL A 320 3.51 13.07 6.03
C VAL A 320 3.79 14.22 6.97
N GLY A 321 3.75 15.48 6.50
CA GLY A 321 4.00 16.67 7.33
C GLY A 321 3.00 16.81 8.48
N LYS A 322 1.73 16.45 8.24
CA LYS A 322 0.70 16.41 9.29
C LYS A 322 0.98 15.32 10.32
N SER A 323 1.34 14.12 9.89
CA SER A 323 1.73 13.03 10.81
C SER A 323 2.93 13.41 11.68
N VAL A 324 3.93 14.10 11.08
CA VAL A 324 5.10 14.62 11.84
C VAL A 324 4.67 15.57 12.94
N LYS A 325 3.77 16.51 12.62
CA LYS A 325 3.32 17.52 13.60
C LYS A 325 2.57 16.90 14.78
N GLU A 326 1.79 15.86 14.53
CA GLU A 326 1.01 15.22 15.59
C GLU A 326 1.88 14.36 16.48
N LEU A 327 2.67 13.48 15.89
CA LEU A 327 3.59 12.62 16.65
C LEU A 327 4.68 13.39 17.41
N SER A 328 4.99 14.65 17.03
CA SER A 328 5.91 15.51 17.78
C SER A 328 5.27 16.28 18.93
N LYS A 329 3.96 16.26 19.10
CA LYS A 329 3.28 16.86 20.27
C LYS A 329 3.33 15.96 21.51
N GLU A 330 3.62 14.68 21.34
CA GLU A 330 3.71 13.70 22.41
C GLU A 330 5.09 13.67 23.11
N GLU A 331 6.06 14.51 22.68
CA GLU A 331 7.34 14.80 23.38
C GLU A 331 7.23 16.08 24.25
#